data_1b250c4dc76f8250668282a1db1021f3
#
_entry.id   1b250c4dc76f8250668282a1db1021f3
#
_cell.length_a   1.000
_cell.length_b   1.000
_cell.length_c   1.000
_cell.angle_alpha   90.00
_cell.angle_beta   90.00
_cell.angle_gamma   90.00
#
_symmetry.space_group_name_H-M   'P 1'
#
loop_
_entity.id
_entity.type
_entity.pdbx_description
1 polymer ?
#
loop_
_entity_poly.entity_id
_entity_poly.type
_entity_poly.pdbx_seq_one_letter_code
_entity_poly.pdbx_strand_id
1 'polypeptide(L)'
;PIQPVPVAKGQHPAMVELGKKLFFDPRLSKSGFISCNSCHNLSMGGTDNLKTSIGDRWQQGPINSPTVLNARLNVAQFWDGRAKNLQEQAGGPIANPKEMGFTHELAVDVLRSIPQYVNEFNKVFGSRTVDMGKVTTAIAAFEDTLVTPDSRFDQWLKGNKKALTAQELRGHQTFKTSGCVACHNGPNAGEIGRAS
;
A
#
# COMPACT_ATOMS: atom_id res chain seq x y z
N PRO A 1 22.34 -5.29 3.11
CA PRO A 1 22.35 -5.88 1.76
C PRO A 1 20.94 -5.99 1.21
N ILE A 2 20.79 -5.91 -0.12
CA ILE A 2 19.53 -6.16 -0.82
C ILE A 2 19.15 -7.64 -0.59
N GLN A 3 17.85 -7.88 -0.35
CA GLN A 3 17.30 -9.20 -0.08
C GLN A 3 16.15 -9.51 -1.04
N PRO A 4 15.87 -10.79 -1.34
CA PRO A 4 14.69 -11.16 -2.12
C PRO A 4 13.41 -10.69 -1.45
N VAL A 5 12.45 -10.24 -2.26
CA VAL A 5 11.10 -9.90 -1.75
C VAL A 5 10.46 -11.16 -1.15
N PRO A 6 10.04 -11.12 0.12
CA PRO A 6 9.40 -12.27 0.75
C PRO A 6 7.97 -12.45 0.24
N VAL A 7 7.50 -13.69 0.15
CA VAL A 7 6.08 -13.99 -0.07
C VAL A 7 5.25 -13.53 1.14
N ALA A 8 4.03 -13.08 0.89
CA ALA A 8 3.09 -12.79 1.98
C ALA A 8 2.73 -14.09 2.72
N LYS A 9 2.75 -14.06 4.05
CA LYS A 9 2.45 -15.22 4.91
C LYS A 9 1.61 -14.78 6.12
N GLY A 10 0.78 -15.70 6.62
CA GLY A 10 0.09 -15.54 7.90
C GLY A 10 -1.11 -14.60 7.89
N GLN A 11 -1.56 -14.13 6.74
CA GLN A 11 -2.75 -13.28 6.66
C GLN A 11 -4.02 -14.10 6.81
N HIS A 12 -4.96 -13.60 7.62
CA HIS A 12 -6.27 -14.24 7.79
C HIS A 12 -7.12 -14.01 6.53
N PRO A 13 -7.53 -15.05 5.77
CA PRO A 13 -8.15 -14.87 4.46
C PRO A 13 -9.41 -13.98 4.47
N ALA A 14 -10.28 -14.13 5.48
CA ALA A 14 -11.48 -13.31 5.58
C ALA A 14 -11.18 -11.83 5.87
N MET A 15 -10.10 -11.53 6.61
CA MET A 15 -9.65 -10.16 6.85
C MET A 15 -9.08 -9.53 5.58
N VAL A 16 -8.28 -10.28 4.84
CA VAL A 16 -7.74 -9.85 3.53
C VAL A 16 -8.87 -9.53 2.56
N GLU A 17 -9.89 -10.39 2.48
CA GLU A 17 -11.03 -10.17 1.59
C GLU A 17 -11.86 -8.95 2.00
N LEU A 18 -12.09 -8.74 3.30
CA LEU A 18 -12.72 -7.52 3.81
C LEU A 18 -11.87 -6.27 3.45
N GLY A 19 -10.57 -6.33 3.67
CA GLY A 19 -9.64 -5.25 3.33
C GLY A 19 -9.63 -4.93 1.84
N LYS A 20 -9.65 -5.96 0.99
CA LYS A 20 -9.77 -5.79 -0.46
C LYS A 20 -11.04 -5.05 -0.85
N LYS A 21 -12.19 -5.44 -0.30
CA LYS A 21 -13.46 -4.74 -0.54
C LYS A 21 -13.37 -3.27 -0.15
N LEU A 22 -12.83 -2.97 1.04
CA LEU A 22 -12.65 -1.60 1.52
C LEU A 22 -11.68 -0.79 0.65
N PHE A 23 -10.59 -1.40 0.19
CA PHE A 23 -9.60 -0.75 -0.69
C PHE A 23 -10.22 -0.29 -2.02
N PHE A 24 -11.18 -1.05 -2.55
CA PHE A 24 -11.88 -0.73 -3.79
C PHE A 24 -13.19 0.04 -3.59
N ASP A 25 -13.62 0.28 -2.35
CA ASP A 25 -14.93 0.90 -2.08
C ASP A 25 -14.88 2.44 -2.15
N PRO A 26 -15.49 3.05 -3.15
CA PRO A 26 -15.50 4.51 -3.29
C PRO A 26 -16.36 5.21 -2.24
N ARG A 27 -17.22 4.48 -1.52
CA ARG A 27 -18.09 5.04 -0.47
C ARG A 27 -17.32 5.49 0.77
N LEU A 28 -16.02 5.17 0.85
CA LEU A 28 -15.11 5.72 1.86
C LEU A 28 -14.65 7.14 1.52
N SER A 29 -15.06 7.70 0.39
CA SER A 29 -14.84 9.10 0.03
C SER A 29 -16.12 9.93 0.12
N LYS A 30 -15.96 11.24 0.29
CA LYS A 30 -17.09 12.18 0.45
C LYS A 30 -18.05 12.19 -0.74
N SER A 31 -17.53 12.13 -1.96
CA SER A 31 -18.34 12.10 -3.18
C SER A 31 -18.85 10.71 -3.54
N GLY A 32 -18.29 9.65 -2.97
CA GLY A 32 -18.56 8.27 -3.36
C GLY A 32 -17.91 7.85 -4.69
N PHE A 33 -16.89 8.58 -5.18
CA PHE A 33 -16.23 8.28 -6.45
C PHE A 33 -14.75 7.88 -6.31
N ILE A 34 -14.10 8.19 -5.20
CA ILE A 34 -12.68 7.94 -4.98
C ILE A 34 -12.50 6.76 -4.02
N SER A 35 -11.74 5.77 -4.43
CA SER A 35 -11.28 4.67 -3.58
C SER A 35 -9.74 4.69 -3.48
N CYS A 36 -9.15 3.82 -2.64
CA CYS A 36 -7.69 3.68 -2.59
C CYS A 36 -7.13 3.31 -3.97
N ASN A 37 -7.83 2.42 -4.71
CA ASN A 37 -7.43 2.03 -6.06
C ASN A 37 -7.47 3.17 -7.08
N SER A 38 -8.15 4.29 -6.80
CA SER A 38 -8.16 5.45 -7.71
C SER A 38 -6.77 6.06 -7.88
N CYS A 39 -5.99 6.13 -6.79
CA CYS A 39 -4.61 6.63 -6.79
C CYS A 39 -3.57 5.51 -6.77
N HIS A 40 -3.95 4.33 -6.29
CA HIS A 40 -3.07 3.15 -6.18
C HIS A 40 -3.59 2.01 -7.06
N ASN A 41 -3.74 2.30 -8.37
CA ASN A 41 -4.31 1.35 -9.33
C ASN A 41 -3.42 0.11 -9.48
N LEU A 42 -3.91 -1.04 -9.04
CA LEU A 42 -3.17 -2.30 -9.07
C LEU A 42 -2.84 -2.76 -10.50
N SER A 43 -3.66 -2.38 -11.50
CA SER A 43 -3.38 -2.68 -12.92
C SER A 43 -2.31 -1.77 -13.53
N MET A 44 -1.91 -0.70 -12.82
CA MET A 44 -0.92 0.27 -13.26
C MET A 44 0.34 0.27 -12.39
N GLY A 45 0.63 -0.87 -11.75
CA GLY A 45 1.78 -1.00 -10.86
C GLY A 45 1.54 -0.42 -9.46
N GLY A 46 0.28 -0.29 -9.02
CA GLY A 46 -0.08 0.18 -7.67
C GLY A 46 0.02 1.69 -7.48
N THR A 47 -0.01 2.45 -8.57
CA THR A 47 0.03 3.93 -8.62
C THR A 47 -0.87 4.43 -9.74
N ASP A 48 -1.18 5.72 -9.80
CA ASP A 48 -1.92 6.35 -10.90
C ASP A 48 -1.01 6.89 -12.01
N ASN A 49 0.30 6.83 -11.83
CA ASN A 49 1.32 7.36 -12.75
C ASN A 49 1.17 8.85 -13.09
N LEU A 50 0.49 9.62 -12.24
CA LEU A 50 0.34 11.07 -12.39
C LEU A 50 1.43 11.81 -11.61
N LYS A 51 1.76 13.01 -12.06
CA LYS A 51 2.68 13.91 -11.33
C LYS A 51 2.13 14.26 -9.95
N THR A 52 0.83 14.45 -9.86
CA THR A 52 0.06 14.64 -8.62
C THR A 52 -1.26 13.93 -8.75
N SER A 53 -1.65 13.18 -7.72
CA SER A 53 -2.90 12.43 -7.74
C SER A 53 -4.12 13.36 -7.68
N ILE A 54 -5.22 12.90 -8.26
CA ILE A 54 -6.49 13.62 -8.28
C ILE A 54 -7.43 12.95 -7.27
N GLY A 55 -7.79 13.71 -6.25
CA GLY A 55 -8.71 13.27 -5.20
C GLY A 55 -10.15 13.72 -5.41
N ASP A 56 -10.91 13.71 -4.32
CA ASP A 56 -12.32 14.05 -4.29
C ASP A 56 -12.56 15.46 -4.86
N ARG A 57 -13.63 15.61 -5.66
CA ARG A 57 -13.98 16.87 -6.32
C ARG A 57 -12.83 17.47 -7.15
N TRP A 58 -12.01 16.63 -7.77
CA TRP A 58 -10.88 17.04 -8.63
C TRP A 58 -9.79 17.83 -7.91
N GLN A 59 -9.72 17.71 -6.56
CA GLN A 59 -8.62 18.29 -5.81
C GLN A 59 -7.31 17.62 -6.18
N GLN A 60 -6.25 18.40 -6.32
CA GLN A 60 -4.92 17.87 -6.59
C GLN A 60 -4.10 17.80 -5.32
N GLY A 61 -3.50 16.65 -5.09
CA GLY A 61 -2.48 16.48 -4.07
C GLY A 61 -1.19 17.25 -4.41
N PRO A 62 -0.28 17.40 -3.46
CA PRO A 62 0.99 18.10 -3.68
C PRO A 62 2.06 17.22 -4.35
N ILE A 63 1.86 15.90 -4.38
CA ILE A 63 2.87 14.93 -4.79
C ILE A 63 2.19 13.71 -5.45
N ASN A 64 2.96 12.91 -6.18
CA ASN A 64 2.48 11.65 -6.78
C ASN A 64 2.21 10.59 -5.72
N SER A 65 1.30 9.67 -6.03
CA SER A 65 1.07 8.48 -5.21
C SER A 65 2.22 7.48 -5.41
N PRO A 66 2.90 7.05 -4.33
CA PRO A 66 3.85 5.95 -4.42
C PRO A 66 3.12 4.63 -4.69
N THR A 67 3.84 3.65 -5.23
CA THR A 67 3.26 2.32 -5.39
C THR A 67 2.88 1.69 -4.05
N VAL A 68 1.74 1.01 -4.00
CA VAL A 68 1.35 0.15 -2.85
C VAL A 68 1.98 -1.24 -2.93
N LEU A 69 2.58 -1.60 -4.10
CA LEU A 69 3.26 -2.89 -4.22
C LEU A 69 4.52 -2.89 -3.35
N ASN A 70 4.66 -3.92 -2.54
CA ASN A 70 5.75 -4.07 -1.57
C ASN A 70 5.79 -3.01 -0.45
N ALA A 71 4.80 -2.13 -0.34
CA ALA A 71 4.77 -1.04 0.64
C ALA A 71 4.91 -1.53 2.10
N ARG A 72 4.47 -2.75 2.41
CA ARG A 72 4.68 -3.39 3.73
C ARG A 72 6.16 -3.50 4.13
N LEU A 73 7.08 -3.47 3.17
CA LEU A 73 8.52 -3.62 3.39
C LEU A 73 9.23 -2.28 3.58
N ASN A 74 8.51 -1.17 3.46
CA ASN A 74 9.04 0.16 3.73
C ASN A 74 9.26 0.37 5.22
N VAL A 75 10.28 1.14 5.56
CA VAL A 75 10.60 1.50 6.96
C VAL A 75 9.48 2.33 7.60
N ALA A 76 8.84 3.18 6.79
CA ALA A 76 7.69 4.00 7.16
C ALA A 76 6.83 4.25 5.92
N GLN A 77 5.64 4.81 6.12
CA GLN A 77 4.70 5.10 5.05
C GLN A 77 4.57 6.61 4.81
N PHE A 78 4.04 7.00 3.65
CA PHE A 78 4.13 8.32 3.02
C PHE A 78 5.57 8.72 2.65
N TRP A 79 5.72 9.70 1.74
CA TRP A 79 7.01 10.16 1.29
C TRP A 79 7.88 10.79 2.41
N ASP A 80 7.24 11.34 3.43
CA ASP A 80 7.88 11.96 4.60
C ASP A 80 8.00 11.02 5.80
N GLY A 81 7.55 9.77 5.68
CA GLY A 81 7.65 8.76 6.74
C GLY A 81 6.78 9.02 7.97
N ARG A 82 5.75 9.89 7.88
CA ARG A 82 4.92 10.28 9.02
C ARG A 82 4.04 9.18 9.59
N ALA A 83 3.79 8.10 8.86
CA ALA A 83 3.07 6.93 9.37
C ALA A 83 4.02 5.74 9.52
N LYS A 84 3.95 5.06 10.66
CA LYS A 84 4.88 3.99 11.01
C LYS A 84 4.56 2.65 10.34
N ASN A 85 3.35 2.46 9.85
CA ASN A 85 2.91 1.22 9.21
C ASN A 85 1.69 1.46 8.29
N LEU A 86 1.28 0.41 7.56
CA LEU A 86 0.14 0.46 6.63
C LEU A 86 -1.18 0.80 7.33
N GLN A 87 -1.42 0.30 8.54
CA GLN A 87 -2.65 0.58 9.28
C GLN A 87 -2.78 2.07 9.61
N GLU A 88 -1.71 2.69 10.10
CA GLU A 88 -1.70 4.12 10.41
C GLU A 88 -1.84 4.95 9.13
N GLN A 89 -1.20 4.54 8.05
CA GLN A 89 -1.28 5.19 6.76
C GLN A 89 -2.72 5.20 6.21
N ALA A 90 -3.41 4.05 6.23
CA ALA A 90 -4.72 3.87 5.59
C ALA A 90 -5.80 4.84 6.09
N GLY A 91 -5.71 5.33 7.32
CA GLY A 91 -6.65 6.31 7.86
C GLY A 91 -6.45 7.73 7.34
N GLY A 92 -5.22 8.09 6.94
CA GLY A 92 -4.87 9.44 6.51
C GLY A 92 -5.66 9.92 5.28
N PRO A 93 -5.60 9.21 4.15
CA PRO A 93 -6.27 9.59 2.90
C PRO A 93 -7.78 9.78 3.03
N ILE A 94 -8.45 8.98 3.87
CA ILE A 94 -9.90 9.07 4.08
C ILE A 94 -10.28 10.46 4.59
N ALA A 95 -9.52 11.00 5.53
CA ALA A 95 -9.79 12.31 6.14
C ALA A 95 -9.12 13.48 5.43
N ASN A 96 -8.21 13.22 4.46
CA ASN A 96 -7.52 14.29 3.77
C ASN A 96 -8.44 14.96 2.73
N PRO A 97 -8.68 16.28 2.83
CA PRO A 97 -9.58 16.99 1.91
C PRO A 97 -9.11 16.99 0.44
N LYS A 98 -7.82 16.79 0.19
CA LYS A 98 -7.25 16.70 -1.16
C LYS A 98 -7.22 15.27 -1.73
N GLU A 99 -7.60 14.27 -0.92
CA GLU A 99 -7.62 12.87 -1.32
C GLU A 99 -9.06 12.34 -1.30
N MET A 100 -9.53 11.68 -0.25
CA MET A 100 -10.91 11.15 -0.18
C MET A 100 -11.91 12.14 0.42
N GLY A 101 -11.46 13.22 1.08
CA GLY A 101 -12.25 14.38 1.50
C GLY A 101 -13.36 14.09 2.49
N PHE A 102 -13.30 12.96 3.20
CA PHE A 102 -14.35 12.54 4.12
C PHE A 102 -13.96 12.80 5.59
N THR A 103 -14.68 12.19 6.54
CA THR A 103 -14.25 12.09 7.94
C THR A 103 -14.30 10.63 8.36
N HIS A 104 -13.50 10.27 9.37
CA HIS A 104 -13.50 8.90 9.89
C HIS A 104 -14.87 8.48 10.42
N GLU A 105 -15.57 9.39 11.11
CA GLU A 105 -16.92 9.15 11.65
C GLU A 105 -17.93 8.85 10.55
N LEU A 106 -18.02 9.71 9.54
CA LEU A 106 -18.94 9.54 8.43
C LEU A 106 -18.63 8.29 7.58
N ALA A 107 -17.35 7.99 7.35
CA ALA A 107 -16.95 6.77 6.65
C ALA A 107 -17.39 5.52 7.44
N VAL A 108 -17.24 5.52 8.74
CA VAL A 108 -17.71 4.43 9.63
C VAL A 108 -19.24 4.34 9.61
N ASP A 109 -19.97 5.48 9.65
CA ASP A 109 -21.42 5.49 9.61
C ASP A 109 -21.98 4.93 8.29
N VAL A 110 -21.31 5.25 7.15
CA VAL A 110 -21.65 4.64 5.87
C VAL A 110 -21.49 3.11 5.93
N LEU A 111 -20.38 2.60 6.46
CA LEU A 111 -20.17 1.15 6.56
C LEU A 111 -21.18 0.50 7.52
N ARG A 112 -21.53 1.15 8.62
CA ARG A 112 -22.56 0.69 9.59
C ARG A 112 -23.95 0.61 8.96
N SER A 113 -24.26 1.48 8.02
CA SER A 113 -25.54 1.49 7.32
C SER A 113 -25.73 0.31 6.35
N ILE A 114 -24.65 -0.42 6.06
CA ILE A 114 -24.62 -1.53 5.09
C ILE A 114 -24.56 -2.86 5.86
N PRO A 115 -25.69 -3.62 5.93
CA PRO A 115 -25.75 -4.86 6.73
C PRO A 115 -24.67 -5.88 6.35
N GLN A 116 -24.30 -5.93 5.06
CA GLN A 116 -23.26 -6.84 4.59
C GLN A 116 -21.92 -6.53 5.26
N TYR A 117 -21.51 -5.26 5.35
CA TYR A 117 -20.28 -4.89 6.06
C TYR A 117 -20.35 -5.24 7.53
N VAL A 118 -21.45 -4.91 8.22
CA VAL A 118 -21.62 -5.27 9.64
C VAL A 118 -21.44 -6.78 9.86
N ASN A 119 -21.97 -7.60 8.96
CA ASN A 119 -21.84 -9.07 9.05
C ASN A 119 -20.39 -9.52 8.76
N GLU A 120 -19.71 -8.92 7.80
CA GLU A 120 -18.31 -9.22 7.49
C GLU A 120 -17.37 -8.79 8.64
N PHE A 121 -17.57 -7.61 9.21
CA PHE A 121 -16.84 -7.18 10.41
C PHE A 121 -17.07 -8.15 11.59
N ASN A 122 -18.30 -8.61 11.81
CA ASN A 122 -18.60 -9.60 12.84
C ASN A 122 -17.87 -10.92 12.58
N LYS A 123 -17.86 -11.38 11.33
CA LYS A 123 -17.14 -12.61 10.95
C LYS A 123 -15.63 -12.52 11.18
N VAL A 124 -15.04 -11.36 10.91
CA VAL A 124 -13.59 -11.15 10.97
C VAL A 124 -13.12 -10.81 12.38
N PHE A 125 -13.83 -9.96 13.10
CA PHE A 125 -13.43 -9.40 14.38
C PHE A 125 -14.22 -9.95 15.58
N GLY A 126 -15.19 -10.84 15.36
CA GLY A 126 -16.06 -11.35 16.43
C GLY A 126 -16.98 -10.27 17.04
N SER A 127 -17.20 -9.15 16.36
CA SER A 127 -17.97 -8.01 16.83
C SER A 127 -18.66 -7.29 15.67
N ARG A 128 -19.93 -6.95 15.87
CA ARG A 128 -20.72 -6.15 14.91
C ARG A 128 -20.36 -4.66 14.92
N THR A 129 -19.52 -4.24 15.87
CA THR A 129 -19.04 -2.86 15.96
C THR A 129 -18.06 -2.60 14.81
N VAL A 130 -18.38 -1.62 13.98
CA VAL A 130 -17.49 -1.07 12.96
C VAL A 130 -16.86 0.20 13.52
N ASP A 131 -15.55 0.28 13.48
CA ASP A 131 -14.76 1.44 13.86
C ASP A 131 -13.59 1.63 12.90
N MET A 132 -12.99 2.82 12.89
CA MET A 132 -11.91 3.14 11.95
C MET A 132 -10.67 2.27 12.19
N GLY A 133 -10.37 1.89 13.42
CA GLY A 133 -9.25 1.00 13.72
C GLY A 133 -9.39 -0.37 13.04
N LYS A 134 -10.58 -0.95 13.06
CA LYS A 134 -10.87 -2.20 12.34
C LYS A 134 -10.85 -2.03 10.82
N VAL A 135 -11.36 -0.90 10.32
CA VAL A 135 -11.32 -0.56 8.88
C VAL A 135 -9.88 -0.51 8.39
N THR A 136 -9.03 0.25 9.06
CA THR A 136 -7.62 0.38 8.67
C THR A 136 -6.83 -0.91 8.88
N THR A 137 -7.16 -1.70 9.90
CA THR A 137 -6.57 -3.03 10.10
C THR A 137 -6.87 -3.96 8.92
N ALA A 138 -8.12 -3.99 8.45
CA ALA A 138 -8.50 -4.82 7.33
C ALA A 138 -7.83 -4.35 6.02
N ILE A 139 -7.81 -3.04 5.76
CA ILE A 139 -7.11 -2.47 4.58
C ILE A 139 -5.63 -2.85 4.62
N ALA A 140 -4.96 -2.65 5.73
CA ALA A 140 -3.55 -3.02 5.90
C ALA A 140 -3.30 -4.52 5.68
N ALA A 141 -4.20 -5.39 6.15
CA ALA A 141 -4.10 -6.83 5.92
C ALA A 141 -4.18 -7.20 4.43
N PHE A 142 -4.99 -6.48 3.64
CA PHE A 142 -5.00 -6.65 2.19
C PHE A 142 -3.71 -6.11 1.56
N GLU A 143 -3.28 -4.91 1.90
CA GLU A 143 -2.05 -4.32 1.37
C GLU A 143 -0.80 -5.14 1.70
N ASP A 144 -0.78 -5.82 2.85
CA ASP A 144 0.26 -6.78 3.22
C ASP A 144 0.43 -7.92 2.21
N THR A 145 -0.62 -8.24 1.44
CA THR A 145 -0.58 -9.26 0.40
C THR A 145 -0.05 -8.74 -0.94
N LEU A 146 0.05 -7.42 -1.11
CA LEU A 146 0.47 -6.77 -2.35
C LEU A 146 2.00 -6.79 -2.50
N VAL A 147 2.57 -7.97 -2.60
CA VAL A 147 4.00 -8.19 -2.80
C VAL A 147 4.28 -8.82 -4.14
N THR A 148 5.46 -8.53 -4.71
CA THR A 148 5.90 -9.00 -6.01
C THR A 148 7.14 -9.90 -5.88
N PRO A 149 7.03 -11.05 -5.20
CA PRO A 149 8.15 -11.96 -4.99
C PRO A 149 8.54 -12.68 -6.29
N ASP A 150 9.74 -13.26 -6.27
CA ASP A 150 10.26 -14.12 -7.33
C ASP A 150 10.51 -13.44 -8.68
N SER A 151 10.84 -12.13 -8.63
CA SER A 151 11.39 -11.44 -9.79
C SER A 151 12.69 -12.10 -10.28
N ARG A 152 13.11 -11.82 -11.52
CA ARG A 152 14.41 -12.31 -12.03
C ARG A 152 15.58 -11.91 -11.11
N PHE A 153 15.49 -10.74 -10.47
CA PHE A 153 16.48 -10.29 -9.51
C PHE A 153 16.40 -11.09 -8.21
N ASP A 154 15.19 -11.38 -7.70
CA ASP A 154 15.03 -12.26 -6.53
C ASP A 154 15.57 -13.66 -6.79
N GLN A 155 15.31 -14.22 -7.96
CA GLN A 155 15.84 -15.53 -8.35
C GLN A 155 17.36 -15.54 -8.38
N TRP A 156 17.98 -14.47 -8.89
CA TRP A 156 19.44 -14.33 -8.88
C TRP A 156 19.99 -14.22 -7.45
N LEU A 157 19.35 -13.43 -6.58
CA LEU A 157 19.71 -13.33 -5.17
C LEU A 157 19.62 -14.68 -4.45
N LYS A 158 18.66 -15.52 -4.84
CA LYS A 158 18.49 -16.90 -4.33
C LYS A 158 19.46 -17.92 -4.94
N GLY A 159 20.36 -17.49 -5.84
CA GLY A 159 21.43 -18.33 -6.40
C GLY A 159 21.26 -18.75 -7.85
N ASN A 160 20.17 -18.40 -8.54
CA ASN A 160 20.02 -18.68 -9.97
C ASN A 160 20.89 -17.74 -10.80
N LYS A 161 22.12 -18.14 -11.06
CA LYS A 161 23.13 -17.34 -11.81
C LYS A 161 22.68 -16.96 -13.24
N LYS A 162 21.71 -17.69 -13.81
CA LYS A 162 21.19 -17.45 -15.17
C LYS A 162 20.01 -16.49 -15.24
N ALA A 163 19.47 -16.05 -14.10
CA ALA A 163 18.29 -15.20 -14.04
C ALA A 163 18.53 -13.79 -14.58
N LEU A 164 19.76 -13.29 -14.53
CA LEU A 164 20.14 -11.97 -15.02
C LEU A 164 21.14 -12.03 -16.15
N THR A 165 21.03 -11.09 -17.08
CA THR A 165 22.01 -10.90 -18.16
C THR A 165 23.31 -10.25 -17.65
N ALA A 166 24.37 -10.34 -18.42
CA ALA A 166 25.63 -9.68 -18.10
C ALA A 166 25.47 -8.14 -17.98
N GLN A 167 24.58 -7.52 -18.75
CA GLN A 167 24.31 -6.08 -18.68
C GLN A 167 23.60 -5.72 -17.36
N GLU A 168 22.61 -6.48 -16.93
CA GLU A 168 21.91 -6.28 -15.64
C GLU A 168 22.86 -6.46 -14.46
N LEU A 169 23.77 -7.45 -14.52
CA LEU A 169 24.79 -7.65 -13.50
C LEU A 169 25.78 -6.47 -13.43
N ARG A 170 26.19 -5.90 -14.57
CA ARG A 170 27.00 -4.67 -14.59
C ARG A 170 26.24 -3.50 -13.97
N GLY A 171 24.95 -3.34 -14.29
CA GLY A 171 24.10 -2.32 -13.68
C GLY A 171 24.02 -2.46 -12.15
N HIS A 172 23.81 -3.67 -11.65
CA HIS A 172 23.83 -3.95 -10.22
C HIS A 172 25.21 -3.64 -9.57
N GLN A 173 26.30 -3.96 -10.26
CA GLN A 173 27.63 -3.63 -9.76
C GLN A 173 27.84 -2.10 -9.72
N THR A 174 27.44 -1.38 -10.76
CA THR A 174 27.48 0.10 -10.79
C THR A 174 26.67 0.69 -9.64
N PHE A 175 25.44 0.20 -9.41
CA PHE A 175 24.58 0.61 -8.28
C PHE A 175 25.29 0.48 -6.92
N LYS A 176 26.04 -0.61 -6.73
CA LYS A 176 26.84 -0.81 -5.50
C LYS A 176 28.04 0.13 -5.41
N THR A 177 28.82 0.21 -6.48
CA THR A 177 30.10 0.97 -6.46
C THR A 177 29.89 2.49 -6.48
N SER A 178 28.75 2.96 -6.99
CA SER A 178 28.35 4.38 -6.94
C SER A 178 27.77 4.81 -5.58
N GLY A 179 27.70 3.90 -4.59
CA GLY A 179 27.25 4.23 -3.25
C GLY A 179 25.72 4.23 -3.06
N CYS A 180 24.94 3.94 -4.10
CA CYS A 180 23.46 3.95 -4.02
C CYS A 180 22.92 2.99 -2.94
N VAL A 181 23.63 1.89 -2.69
CA VAL A 181 23.25 0.90 -1.64
C VAL A 181 23.33 1.44 -0.21
N ALA A 182 23.91 2.60 0.00
CA ALA A 182 23.93 3.23 1.33
C ALA A 182 22.52 3.59 1.79
N CYS A 183 21.68 4.06 0.85
CA CYS A 183 20.27 4.41 1.09
C CYS A 183 19.31 3.37 0.52
N HIS A 184 19.63 2.74 -0.61
CA HIS A 184 18.77 1.78 -1.30
C HIS A 184 19.18 0.34 -0.99
N ASN A 185 18.69 -0.20 0.12
CA ASN A 185 19.00 -1.57 0.56
C ASN A 185 17.76 -2.28 1.15
N GLY A 186 17.96 -3.46 1.74
CA GLY A 186 16.85 -4.28 2.25
C GLY A 186 16.03 -4.97 1.17
N PRO A 187 14.88 -5.57 1.52
CA PRO A 187 14.05 -6.33 0.58
C PRO A 187 13.34 -5.45 -0.46
N ASN A 188 13.09 -4.19 -0.16
CA ASN A 188 12.42 -3.27 -1.08
C ASN A 188 13.41 -2.40 -1.90
N ALA A 189 14.71 -2.52 -1.65
CA ALA A 189 15.77 -1.72 -2.27
C ALA A 189 15.45 -0.21 -2.34
N GLY A 190 14.52 0.24 -1.51
CA GLY A 190 14.02 1.61 -1.44
C GLY A 190 13.80 2.02 0.01
N GLU A 191 14.36 3.13 0.42
CA GLU A 191 13.92 3.86 1.60
C GLU A 191 12.92 4.91 1.16
N ILE A 192 11.65 4.71 1.53
CA ILE A 192 10.70 5.80 1.52
C ILE A 192 10.80 6.48 2.88
N GLY A 193 11.00 7.79 2.91
CA GLY A 193 10.89 8.56 4.12
C GLY A 193 12.17 9.12 4.72
N ARG A 194 13.29 9.11 4.00
CA ARG A 194 14.46 9.92 4.34
C ARG A 194 15.05 10.60 3.11
N ALA A 195 14.27 11.44 2.44
CA ALA A 195 14.79 12.55 1.69
C ALA A 195 14.71 13.76 2.64
N SER A 196 15.77 14.00 3.38
CA SER A 196 16.03 15.25 4.06
C SER A 196 16.31 16.33 3.04
#